data_490f4576c04f769f661af061b2ef35c0
#
_entry.id   490f4576c04f769f661af061b2ef35c0
#
_cell.length_a   1.000
_cell.length_b   1.000
_cell.length_c   1.000
_cell.angle_alpha   90.00
_cell.angle_beta   90.00
_cell.angle_gamma   90.00
#
_symmetry.space_group_name_H-M   'P 1'
#
loop_
_entity.id
_entity.type
_entity.pdbx_description
1 polymer ?
#
loop_
_entity_poly.entity_id
_entity_poly.type
_entity_poly.pdbx_seq_one_letter_code
_entity_poly.pdbx_strand_id
1 'polypeptide(L)'
;MTRAILHCDLDAFYASVEQRDHPEYRGKPVIVGGDGPNERGVVMAASYEARAFGVRSAMPLAIAGRLCPEGIYVSGNFDRYLEASDAVMAIFDEKTPLVEPISLDEAFLDVTATEHLFGGAVAIAKEIKRAVREGCGLVVSVGVATNKLCAKVGSDLRKPDGLVIVPEGGEAAFLAPLPMERLWGVGPQTREVLSGWGLRTIGQLAAFDRAVLETRLGEHGTDIWQRANGIDDGEVQSEHIPKSVGHSHTFDENTLDPATIESTLLRLSEGVGRRLRGHTLRGRTITMTLRVAPFETRTRQRTLREPTDDDVTIFRIARQLLRDALAEDREGGRTSPVRLLGVSVSGVSEGQQLGLFDAARHTRLNAALDAVRARFGDGALDRASAREVKERRRFSGQRYR
;
A
#
# COMPACT_ATOMS: atom_id res chain seq x y z
N MET A 1 -14.89 20.76 21.60
CA MET A 1 -15.41 20.71 20.21
C MET A 1 -15.45 19.25 19.81
N THR A 2 -16.52 18.83 19.17
CA THR A 2 -16.63 17.48 18.61
C THR A 2 -15.71 17.39 17.40
N ARG A 3 -15.01 16.26 17.24
CA ARG A 3 -14.12 16.06 16.08
C ARG A 3 -14.94 15.95 14.79
N ALA A 4 -14.39 16.50 13.72
CA ALA A 4 -14.95 16.42 12.37
C ALA A 4 -13.91 15.81 11.42
N ILE A 5 -14.05 14.51 11.17
CA ILE A 5 -13.11 13.72 10.36
C ILE A 5 -13.75 13.35 9.03
N LEU A 6 -13.06 13.63 7.95
CA LEU A 6 -13.39 13.14 6.63
C LEU A 6 -12.46 12.00 6.24
N HIS A 7 -13.01 11.00 5.54
CA HIS A 7 -12.24 10.05 4.78
C HIS A 7 -12.61 10.20 3.31
N CYS A 8 -11.63 10.54 2.48
CA CYS A 8 -11.77 10.73 1.05
C CYS A 8 -11.09 9.58 0.33
N ASP A 9 -11.76 8.95 -0.65
CA ASP A 9 -11.27 7.77 -1.38
C ASP A 9 -11.68 7.88 -2.85
N LEU A 10 -10.69 7.88 -3.75
CA LEU A 10 -10.91 8.00 -5.18
C LEU A 10 -11.52 6.72 -5.76
N ASP A 11 -12.61 6.87 -6.47
CA ASP A 11 -13.36 5.75 -7.02
C ASP A 11 -12.62 5.06 -8.17
N ALA A 12 -12.26 3.77 -7.98
CA ALA A 12 -11.54 2.94 -8.95
C ALA A 12 -10.28 3.63 -9.53
N PHE A 13 -9.49 4.27 -8.67
CA PHE A 13 -8.51 5.31 -8.98
C PHE A 13 -7.70 5.07 -10.26
N TYR A 14 -6.86 4.03 -10.34
CA TYR A 14 -6.02 3.83 -11.52
C TYR A 14 -6.83 3.60 -12.79
N ALA A 15 -7.92 2.83 -12.71
CA ALA A 15 -8.79 2.62 -13.85
C ALA A 15 -9.51 3.90 -14.27
N SER A 16 -9.87 4.77 -13.32
CA SER A 16 -10.47 6.08 -13.60
C SER A 16 -9.47 7.04 -14.25
N VAL A 17 -8.17 7.01 -13.87
CA VAL A 17 -7.10 7.77 -14.54
C VAL A 17 -6.95 7.27 -15.98
N GLU A 18 -6.91 5.96 -16.21
CA GLU A 18 -6.84 5.41 -17.57
C GLU A 18 -8.07 5.82 -18.43
N GLN A 19 -9.28 5.76 -17.88
CA GLN A 19 -10.50 6.19 -18.58
C GLN A 19 -10.55 7.71 -18.80
N ARG A 20 -9.92 8.51 -17.95
CA ARG A 20 -9.77 9.95 -18.10
C ARG A 20 -8.82 10.30 -19.25
N ASP A 21 -7.65 9.69 -19.24
CA ASP A 21 -6.55 9.98 -20.16
C ASP A 21 -6.77 9.33 -21.53
N HIS A 22 -7.57 8.27 -21.60
CA HIS A 22 -7.96 7.52 -22.80
C HIS A 22 -9.48 7.52 -22.98
N PRO A 23 -10.05 8.56 -23.62
CA PRO A 23 -11.52 8.69 -23.77
C PRO A 23 -12.20 7.48 -24.43
N GLU A 24 -11.47 6.72 -25.24
CA GLU A 24 -11.94 5.49 -25.88
C GLU A 24 -12.17 4.33 -24.90
N TYR A 25 -11.67 4.42 -23.66
CA TYR A 25 -11.88 3.44 -22.59
C TYR A 25 -13.12 3.74 -21.75
N ARG A 26 -13.73 4.91 -21.89
CA ARG A 26 -14.91 5.32 -21.10
C ARG A 26 -16.07 4.38 -21.34
N GLY A 27 -16.72 3.96 -20.26
CA GLY A 27 -17.85 3.04 -20.30
C GLY A 27 -17.48 1.60 -20.65
N LYS A 28 -16.17 1.28 -20.75
CA LYS A 28 -15.68 -0.07 -21.02
C LYS A 28 -15.04 -0.68 -19.79
N PRO A 29 -15.02 -2.01 -19.66
CA PRO A 29 -14.31 -2.67 -18.57
C PRO A 29 -12.80 -2.51 -18.72
N VAL A 30 -12.18 -1.69 -17.85
CA VAL A 30 -10.74 -1.44 -17.79
C VAL A 30 -10.16 -2.16 -16.58
N ILE A 31 -9.07 -2.90 -16.79
CA ILE A 31 -8.38 -3.71 -15.79
C ILE A 31 -6.91 -3.31 -15.81
N VAL A 32 -6.45 -2.68 -14.72
CA VAL A 32 -5.06 -2.24 -14.57
C VAL A 32 -4.27 -3.29 -13.83
N GLY A 33 -3.09 -3.68 -14.33
CA GLY A 33 -2.21 -4.63 -13.67
C GLY A 33 -1.33 -5.47 -14.60
N GLY A 34 -1.55 -5.42 -15.90
CA GLY A 34 -0.78 -6.09 -16.95
C GLY A 34 -1.40 -5.86 -18.32
N ASP A 35 -0.64 -6.15 -19.39
CA ASP A 35 -1.05 -5.90 -20.79
C ASP A 35 -1.94 -7.01 -21.36
N GLY A 36 -2.28 -8.02 -20.56
CA GLY A 36 -3.13 -9.12 -20.99
C GLY A 36 -3.62 -10.03 -19.88
N PRO A 37 -4.70 -10.79 -20.15
CA PRO A 37 -5.32 -11.67 -19.16
C PRO A 37 -4.46 -12.88 -18.76
N ASN A 38 -3.45 -13.23 -19.55
CA ASN A 38 -2.60 -14.40 -19.31
C ASN A 38 -1.27 -14.05 -18.64
N GLU A 39 -1.04 -12.79 -18.31
CA GLU A 39 0.18 -12.39 -17.67
C GLU A 39 0.22 -12.79 -16.19
N ARG A 40 1.43 -13.06 -15.70
CA ARG A 40 1.67 -13.24 -14.28
C ARG A 40 1.52 -11.88 -13.59
N GLY A 41 0.50 -11.72 -12.77
CA GLY A 41 0.23 -10.48 -12.08
C GLY A 41 -1.10 -10.52 -11.33
N VAL A 42 -1.43 -9.40 -10.76
CA VAL A 42 -2.70 -9.17 -10.07
C VAL A 42 -3.36 -7.90 -10.59
N VAL A 43 -4.68 -7.88 -10.53
CA VAL A 43 -5.46 -6.67 -10.77
C VAL A 43 -5.10 -5.64 -9.72
N MET A 44 -4.60 -4.50 -10.14
CA MET A 44 -4.30 -3.36 -9.27
C MET A 44 -5.54 -2.53 -9.03
N ALA A 45 -6.26 -2.21 -10.12
CA ALA A 45 -7.56 -1.56 -10.08
C ALA A 45 -8.45 -2.10 -11.21
N ALA A 46 -9.75 -2.10 -10.97
CA ALA A 46 -10.76 -2.46 -11.95
C ALA A 46 -11.82 -1.36 -12.00
N SER A 47 -12.19 -0.92 -13.20
CA SER A 47 -13.29 0.03 -13.41
C SER A 47 -14.61 -0.57 -12.94
N TYR A 48 -15.63 0.26 -12.73
CA TYR A 48 -16.93 -0.25 -12.29
C TYR A 48 -17.58 -1.17 -13.31
N GLU A 49 -17.32 -0.94 -14.59
CA GLU A 49 -17.72 -1.82 -15.68
C GLU A 49 -17.05 -3.20 -15.55
N ALA A 50 -15.76 -3.26 -15.24
CA ALA A 50 -15.06 -4.53 -15.01
C ALA A 50 -15.52 -5.21 -13.70
N ARG A 51 -15.85 -4.44 -12.67
CA ARG A 51 -16.39 -4.96 -11.40
C ARG A 51 -17.76 -5.64 -11.59
N ALA A 52 -18.56 -5.23 -12.59
CA ALA A 52 -19.83 -5.88 -12.93
C ALA A 52 -19.62 -7.34 -13.37
N PHE A 53 -18.47 -7.67 -13.98
CA PHE A 53 -18.09 -9.05 -14.32
C PHE A 53 -17.48 -9.84 -13.14
N GLY A 54 -17.42 -9.24 -11.95
CA GLY A 54 -16.83 -9.88 -10.75
C GLY A 54 -15.33 -9.64 -10.59
N VAL A 55 -14.67 -8.86 -11.45
CA VAL A 55 -13.27 -8.50 -11.31
C VAL A 55 -13.06 -7.60 -10.08
N ARG A 56 -12.00 -7.86 -9.30
CA ARG A 56 -11.67 -7.11 -8.07
C ARG A 56 -10.17 -6.90 -7.97
N SER A 57 -9.75 -5.86 -7.26
CA SER A 57 -8.34 -5.64 -6.89
C SER A 57 -7.78 -6.84 -6.15
N ALA A 58 -6.48 -7.08 -6.29
CA ALA A 58 -5.71 -8.23 -5.80
C ALA A 58 -6.08 -9.60 -6.43
N MET A 59 -7.07 -9.66 -7.33
CA MET A 59 -7.40 -10.87 -8.08
C MET A 59 -6.26 -11.20 -9.06
N PRO A 60 -5.85 -12.49 -9.22
CA PRO A 60 -4.91 -12.87 -10.27
C PRO A 60 -5.44 -12.50 -11.67
N LEU A 61 -4.59 -11.93 -12.53
CA LEU A 61 -4.97 -11.54 -13.91
C LEU A 61 -5.58 -12.71 -14.70
N ALA A 62 -5.04 -13.92 -14.53
CA ALA A 62 -5.58 -15.12 -15.17
C ALA A 62 -7.02 -15.46 -14.73
N ILE A 63 -7.44 -15.05 -13.52
CA ILE A 63 -8.84 -15.19 -13.07
C ILE A 63 -9.68 -14.07 -13.67
N ALA A 64 -9.17 -12.84 -13.63
CA ALA A 64 -9.85 -11.68 -14.24
C ALA A 64 -10.09 -11.91 -15.74
N GLY A 65 -9.12 -12.49 -16.45
CA GLY A 65 -9.23 -12.83 -17.87
C GLY A 65 -10.34 -13.82 -18.18
N ARG A 66 -10.60 -14.76 -17.27
CA ARG A 66 -11.74 -15.70 -17.43
C ARG A 66 -13.08 -15.03 -17.15
N LEU A 67 -13.12 -14.06 -16.23
CA LEU A 67 -14.36 -13.35 -15.88
C LEU A 67 -14.71 -12.25 -16.87
N CYS A 68 -13.70 -11.58 -17.43
CA CYS A 68 -13.87 -10.45 -18.35
C CYS A 68 -12.88 -10.57 -19.52
N PRO A 69 -13.05 -11.53 -20.45
CA PRO A 69 -12.13 -11.78 -21.54
C PRO A 69 -12.03 -10.62 -22.52
N GLU A 70 -13.11 -9.87 -22.73
CA GLU A 70 -13.17 -8.69 -23.61
C GLU A 70 -12.78 -7.39 -22.89
N GLY A 71 -12.27 -7.47 -21.66
CA GLY A 71 -11.81 -6.31 -20.91
C GLY A 71 -10.56 -5.69 -21.53
N ILE A 72 -10.41 -4.38 -21.33
CA ILE A 72 -9.20 -3.65 -21.71
C ILE A 72 -8.18 -3.82 -20.59
N TYR A 73 -7.12 -4.56 -20.88
CA TYR A 73 -6.01 -4.81 -19.95
C TYR A 73 -4.88 -3.84 -20.21
N VAL A 74 -4.42 -3.15 -19.15
CA VAL A 74 -3.34 -2.16 -19.25
C VAL A 74 -2.34 -2.35 -18.11
N SER A 75 -1.04 -2.25 -18.39
CA SER A 75 0.01 -2.26 -17.37
C SER A 75 -0.10 -1.08 -16.41
N GLY A 76 -0.69 -0.01 -16.90
CA GLY A 76 -0.83 1.26 -16.19
C GLY A 76 0.43 2.15 -16.26
N ASN A 77 0.23 3.44 -16.03
CA ASN A 77 1.29 4.44 -15.96
C ASN A 77 1.37 5.05 -14.57
N PHE A 78 2.34 4.56 -13.78
CA PHE A 78 2.45 4.98 -12.39
C PHE A 78 2.81 6.45 -12.21
N ASP A 79 3.59 7.02 -13.11
CA ASP A 79 3.94 8.45 -13.04
C ASP A 79 2.67 9.31 -13.19
N ARG A 80 1.74 8.90 -14.08
CA ARG A 80 0.41 9.56 -14.23
C ARG A 80 -0.46 9.40 -12.99
N TYR A 81 -0.38 8.25 -12.32
CA TYR A 81 -1.13 8.05 -11.08
C TYR A 81 -0.59 8.92 -9.94
N LEU A 82 0.74 9.06 -9.86
CA LEU A 82 1.37 9.98 -8.89
C LEU A 82 0.96 11.44 -9.16
N GLU A 83 1.04 11.91 -10.41
CA GLU A 83 0.59 13.25 -10.79
C GLU A 83 -0.88 13.49 -10.40
N ALA A 84 -1.75 12.53 -10.67
CA ALA A 84 -3.16 12.63 -10.33
C ALA A 84 -3.39 12.62 -8.80
N SER A 85 -2.68 11.78 -8.07
CA SER A 85 -2.70 11.73 -6.61
C SER A 85 -2.24 13.06 -6.01
N ASP A 86 -1.09 13.59 -6.47
CA ASP A 86 -0.53 14.84 -5.97
C ASP A 86 -1.51 16.02 -6.20
N ALA A 87 -2.18 16.07 -7.35
CA ALA A 87 -3.19 17.08 -7.64
C ALA A 87 -4.41 16.99 -6.71
N VAL A 88 -4.85 15.77 -6.38
CA VAL A 88 -5.97 15.56 -5.45
C VAL A 88 -5.57 15.90 -4.02
N MET A 89 -4.37 15.47 -3.57
CA MET A 89 -3.87 15.79 -2.22
C MET A 89 -3.71 17.29 -2.02
N ALA A 90 -3.29 18.04 -3.05
CA ALA A 90 -3.26 19.51 -2.98
C ALA A 90 -4.63 20.14 -2.72
N ILE A 91 -5.72 19.56 -3.29
CA ILE A 91 -7.09 20.01 -2.99
C ILE A 91 -7.45 19.74 -1.52
N PHE A 92 -6.98 18.63 -0.95
CA PHE A 92 -7.21 18.31 0.47
C PHE A 92 -6.45 19.25 1.40
N ASP A 93 -5.18 19.56 1.08
CA ASP A 93 -4.33 20.47 1.83
C ASP A 93 -4.91 21.91 1.89
N GLU A 94 -5.72 22.32 0.90
CA GLU A 94 -6.45 23.60 0.94
C GLU A 94 -7.53 23.67 2.02
N LYS A 95 -8.01 22.53 2.52
CA LYS A 95 -9.12 22.46 3.48
C LYS A 95 -8.65 22.38 4.92
N THR A 96 -7.51 21.73 5.16
CA THR A 96 -6.91 21.57 6.48
C THR A 96 -5.43 21.22 6.36
N PRO A 97 -4.57 21.64 7.30
CA PRO A 97 -3.19 21.17 7.38
C PRO A 97 -3.07 19.74 7.94
N LEU A 98 -4.16 19.19 8.49
CA LEU A 98 -4.17 17.84 9.07
C LEU A 98 -4.74 16.84 8.05
N VAL A 99 -3.91 16.51 7.07
CA VAL A 99 -4.17 15.49 6.05
C VAL A 99 -3.25 14.29 6.29
N GLU A 100 -3.81 13.10 6.44
CA GLU A 100 -3.09 11.82 6.57
C GLU A 100 -3.34 10.97 5.33
N PRO A 101 -2.44 10.96 4.34
CA PRO A 101 -2.52 10.04 3.22
C PRO A 101 -2.27 8.60 3.69
N ILE A 102 -3.18 7.68 3.35
CA ILE A 102 -3.03 6.25 3.63
C ILE A 102 -2.46 5.53 2.40
N SER A 103 -2.86 5.99 1.22
CA SER A 103 -2.42 5.50 -0.07
C SER A 103 -2.38 6.64 -1.09
N LEU A 104 -2.19 6.33 -2.37
CA LEU A 104 -2.26 7.34 -3.44
C LEU A 104 -3.68 7.83 -3.72
N ASP A 105 -4.69 7.08 -3.28
CA ASP A 105 -6.10 7.32 -3.61
C ASP A 105 -6.98 7.61 -2.39
N GLU A 106 -6.44 7.50 -1.17
CA GLU A 106 -7.22 7.76 0.03
C GLU A 106 -6.46 8.54 1.10
N ALA A 107 -7.18 9.42 1.80
CA ALA A 107 -6.67 10.17 2.93
C ALA A 107 -7.73 10.45 3.98
N PHE A 108 -7.30 10.57 5.25
CA PHE A 108 -8.07 11.21 6.30
C PHE A 108 -7.77 12.70 6.39
N LEU A 109 -8.80 13.49 6.66
CA LEU A 109 -8.70 14.92 6.93
C LEU A 109 -9.36 15.22 8.28
N ASP A 110 -8.64 15.86 9.19
CA ASP A 110 -9.24 16.46 10.37
C ASP A 110 -9.57 17.93 10.08
N VAL A 111 -10.85 18.21 9.92
CA VAL A 111 -11.33 19.56 9.62
C VAL A 111 -11.93 20.27 10.83
N THR A 112 -11.79 19.70 12.04
CA THR A 112 -12.36 20.23 13.29
C THR A 112 -12.03 21.71 13.50
N ALA A 113 -10.78 22.09 13.26
CA ALA A 113 -10.34 23.48 13.45
C ALA A 113 -10.73 24.41 12.29
N THR A 114 -10.99 23.89 11.11
CA THR A 114 -11.19 24.67 9.88
C THR A 114 -12.63 24.67 9.38
N GLU A 115 -13.48 23.76 9.83
CA GLU A 115 -14.85 23.60 9.32
C GLU A 115 -15.70 24.87 9.35
N HIS A 116 -15.48 25.73 10.37
CA HIS A 116 -16.19 27.01 10.51
C HIS A 116 -15.90 28.00 9.36
N LEU A 117 -14.74 27.87 8.70
CA LEU A 117 -14.35 28.72 7.57
C LEU A 117 -15.10 28.36 6.29
N PHE A 118 -15.60 27.13 6.20
CA PHE A 118 -16.21 26.57 5.00
C PHE A 118 -17.71 26.22 5.15
N GLY A 119 -18.31 26.58 6.29
CA GLY A 119 -19.74 26.28 6.55
C GLY A 119 -20.01 24.86 7.05
N GLY A 120 -19.00 24.20 7.64
CA GLY A 120 -19.11 22.88 8.28
C GLY A 120 -18.48 21.75 7.46
N ALA A 121 -18.21 20.63 8.14
CA ALA A 121 -17.55 19.45 7.57
C ALA A 121 -18.25 18.90 6.31
N VAL A 122 -19.59 18.92 6.29
CA VAL A 122 -20.38 18.47 5.13
C VAL A 122 -20.21 19.38 3.92
N ALA A 123 -20.08 20.70 4.15
CA ALA A 123 -19.81 21.65 3.06
C ALA A 123 -18.42 21.43 2.48
N ILE A 124 -17.40 21.20 3.32
CA ILE A 124 -16.05 20.81 2.89
C ILE A 124 -16.09 19.55 2.03
N ALA A 125 -16.78 18.49 2.49
CA ALA A 125 -16.90 17.24 1.75
C ALA A 125 -17.50 17.43 0.34
N LYS A 126 -18.56 18.25 0.22
CA LYS A 126 -19.19 18.58 -1.07
C LYS A 126 -18.25 19.38 -1.96
N GLU A 127 -17.51 20.32 -1.40
CA GLU A 127 -16.56 21.14 -2.14
C GLU A 127 -15.39 20.31 -2.66
N ILE A 128 -14.81 19.41 -1.82
CA ILE A 128 -13.79 18.45 -2.24
C ILE A 128 -14.28 17.62 -3.43
N LYS A 129 -15.48 17.03 -3.33
CA LYS A 129 -16.07 16.24 -4.43
C LYS A 129 -16.17 17.04 -5.72
N ARG A 130 -16.62 18.31 -5.63
CA ARG A 130 -16.71 19.21 -6.76
C ARG A 130 -15.33 19.54 -7.32
N ALA A 131 -14.39 19.97 -6.49
CA ALA A 131 -13.04 20.40 -6.89
C ALA A 131 -12.25 19.25 -7.55
N VAL A 132 -12.31 18.03 -6.99
CA VAL A 132 -11.68 16.84 -7.58
C VAL A 132 -12.27 16.51 -8.95
N ARG A 133 -13.60 16.63 -9.10
CA ARG A 133 -14.26 16.38 -10.39
C ARG A 133 -13.89 17.42 -11.44
N GLU A 134 -13.94 18.71 -11.09
CA GLU A 134 -13.68 19.82 -12.01
C GLU A 134 -12.19 19.98 -12.32
N GLY A 135 -11.32 19.87 -11.30
CA GLY A 135 -9.88 20.08 -11.43
C GLY A 135 -9.10 18.86 -11.91
N CYS A 136 -9.49 17.65 -11.47
CA CYS A 136 -8.74 16.43 -11.76
C CYS A 136 -9.46 15.48 -12.72
N GLY A 137 -10.74 15.68 -13.03
CA GLY A 137 -11.54 14.78 -13.85
C GLY A 137 -11.76 13.41 -13.20
N LEU A 138 -11.66 13.33 -11.86
CA LEU A 138 -11.81 12.10 -11.08
C LEU A 138 -13.01 12.20 -10.16
N VAL A 139 -13.42 11.06 -9.60
CA VAL A 139 -14.53 10.96 -8.66
C VAL A 139 -13.99 10.49 -7.31
N VAL A 140 -14.45 11.15 -6.23
CA VAL A 140 -14.09 10.82 -4.85
C VAL A 140 -15.35 10.52 -4.05
N SER A 141 -15.33 9.42 -3.28
CA SER A 141 -16.33 9.10 -2.28
C SER A 141 -15.87 9.56 -0.91
N VAL A 142 -16.76 10.17 -0.14
CA VAL A 142 -16.41 10.81 1.14
C VAL A 142 -17.30 10.29 2.26
N GLY A 143 -16.67 9.91 3.38
CA GLY A 143 -17.32 9.67 4.66
C GLY A 143 -17.01 10.79 5.62
N VAL A 144 -18.02 11.31 6.31
CA VAL A 144 -17.91 12.35 7.34
C VAL A 144 -18.37 11.78 8.67
N ALA A 145 -17.53 11.82 9.71
CA ALA A 145 -17.81 11.26 11.01
C ALA A 145 -17.01 11.97 12.12
N THR A 146 -17.20 11.56 13.36
CA THR A 146 -16.42 12.05 14.52
C THR A 146 -15.10 11.31 14.72
N ASN A 147 -14.88 10.18 14.02
CA ASN A 147 -13.67 9.38 14.11
C ASN A 147 -13.28 8.76 12.76
N LYS A 148 -12.03 8.29 12.66
CA LYS A 148 -11.46 7.73 11.42
C LYS A 148 -12.18 6.46 10.98
N LEU A 149 -12.54 5.58 11.92
CA LEU A 149 -13.23 4.32 11.63
C LEU A 149 -14.54 4.55 10.89
N CYS A 150 -15.43 5.35 11.45
CA CYS A 150 -16.75 5.61 10.86
C CYS A 150 -16.66 6.40 9.54
N ALA A 151 -15.71 7.34 9.44
CA ALA A 151 -15.45 8.07 8.21
C ALA A 151 -15.00 7.10 7.09
N LYS A 152 -14.07 6.17 7.37
CA LYS A 152 -13.59 5.17 6.39
C LYS A 152 -14.68 4.21 5.97
N VAL A 153 -15.42 3.65 6.90
CA VAL A 153 -16.56 2.77 6.58
C VAL A 153 -17.61 3.51 5.75
N GLY A 154 -17.87 4.79 6.11
CA GLY A 154 -18.81 5.64 5.40
C GLY A 154 -18.45 5.87 3.95
N SER A 155 -17.20 6.18 3.64
CA SER A 155 -16.74 6.44 2.27
C SER A 155 -16.95 5.24 1.33
N ASP A 156 -16.91 4.01 1.86
CA ASP A 156 -17.06 2.78 1.08
C ASP A 156 -18.51 2.37 0.82
N LEU A 157 -19.47 2.84 1.64
CA LEU A 157 -20.83 2.30 1.62
C LEU A 157 -21.64 2.66 0.39
N ARG A 158 -21.39 3.83 -0.19
CA ARG A 158 -22.17 4.36 -1.32
C ARG A 158 -21.32 4.66 -2.55
N LYS A 159 -20.22 3.93 -2.72
CA LYS A 159 -19.40 4.03 -3.96
C LYS A 159 -20.20 3.55 -5.17
N PRO A 160 -20.03 4.17 -6.35
CA PRO A 160 -19.23 5.37 -6.62
C PRO A 160 -19.93 6.68 -6.25
N ASP A 161 -19.15 7.76 -6.17
CA ASP A 161 -19.61 9.12 -5.94
C ASP A 161 -20.40 9.32 -4.64
N GLY A 162 -20.08 8.49 -3.62
CA GLY A 162 -20.76 8.48 -2.35
C GLY A 162 -20.48 9.71 -1.49
N LEU A 163 -21.47 10.08 -0.66
CA LEU A 163 -21.29 10.95 0.50
C LEU A 163 -22.12 10.37 1.64
N VAL A 164 -21.45 9.94 2.70
CA VAL A 164 -22.09 9.36 3.88
C VAL A 164 -21.71 10.19 5.10
N ILE A 165 -22.72 10.58 5.87
CA ILE A 165 -22.57 11.38 7.09
C ILE A 165 -23.00 10.54 8.26
N VAL A 166 -22.10 10.35 9.22
CA VAL A 166 -22.36 9.67 10.48
C VAL A 166 -22.47 10.74 11.58
N PRO A 167 -23.65 10.96 12.15
CA PRO A 167 -23.82 11.98 13.17
C PRO A 167 -23.12 11.59 14.47
N GLU A 168 -22.73 12.59 15.26
CA GLU A 168 -22.20 12.41 16.61
C GLU A 168 -23.15 11.58 17.48
N GLY A 169 -22.58 10.60 18.21
CA GLY A 169 -23.35 9.65 19.04
C GLY A 169 -24.10 8.58 18.26
N GLY A 170 -24.02 8.61 16.90
CA GLY A 170 -24.63 7.63 16.03
C GLY A 170 -23.70 6.52 15.54
N GLU A 171 -22.43 6.51 15.95
CA GLU A 171 -21.36 5.66 15.43
C GLU A 171 -21.69 4.17 15.56
N ALA A 172 -22.06 3.73 16.76
CA ALA A 172 -22.41 2.33 17.02
C ALA A 172 -23.69 1.91 16.26
N ALA A 173 -24.70 2.78 16.22
CA ALA A 173 -25.94 2.53 15.48
C ALA A 173 -25.72 2.46 13.96
N PHE A 174 -24.80 3.28 13.44
CA PHE A 174 -24.39 3.26 12.04
C PHE A 174 -23.68 1.94 11.65
N LEU A 175 -22.78 1.46 12.51
CA LEU A 175 -21.99 0.26 12.26
C LEU A 175 -22.80 -1.04 12.48
N ALA A 176 -23.70 -1.06 13.46
CA ALA A 176 -24.37 -2.29 13.91
C ALA A 176 -25.05 -3.13 12.81
N PRO A 177 -25.76 -2.58 11.83
CA PRO A 177 -26.43 -3.37 10.79
C PRO A 177 -25.46 -3.89 9.70
N LEU A 178 -24.20 -3.41 9.68
CA LEU A 178 -23.27 -3.73 8.63
C LEU A 178 -22.67 -5.14 8.80
N PRO A 179 -22.34 -5.84 7.68
CA PRO A 179 -21.59 -7.08 7.72
C PRO A 179 -20.21 -6.89 8.36
N MET A 180 -19.71 -7.89 9.10
CA MET A 180 -18.43 -7.79 9.84
C MET A 180 -17.23 -7.46 8.96
N GLU A 181 -17.21 -7.91 7.70
CA GLU A 181 -16.15 -7.60 6.74
C GLU A 181 -16.02 -6.12 6.40
N ARG A 182 -17.00 -5.30 6.77
CA ARG A 182 -16.94 -3.84 6.65
C ARG A 182 -16.18 -3.17 7.80
N LEU A 183 -15.96 -3.91 8.90
CA LEU A 183 -15.22 -3.36 10.04
C LEU A 183 -13.73 -3.34 9.75
N TRP A 184 -13.14 -2.16 9.77
CA TRP A 184 -11.71 -2.00 9.58
C TRP A 184 -10.93 -2.79 10.67
N GLY A 185 -10.04 -3.68 10.22
CA GLY A 185 -9.31 -4.62 11.06
C GLY A 185 -9.85 -6.06 11.04
N VAL A 186 -11.03 -6.31 10.48
CA VAL A 186 -11.58 -7.65 10.30
C VAL A 186 -11.22 -8.18 8.90
N GLY A 187 -10.06 -8.79 8.79
CA GLY A 187 -9.63 -9.48 7.56
C GLY A 187 -10.29 -10.87 7.40
N PRO A 188 -10.00 -11.58 6.27
CA PRO A 188 -10.59 -12.88 5.98
C PRO A 188 -10.42 -13.92 7.09
N GLN A 189 -9.24 -14.00 7.71
CA GLN A 189 -8.96 -14.93 8.79
C GLN A 189 -9.76 -14.62 10.05
N THR A 190 -9.77 -13.36 10.48
CA THR A 190 -10.56 -12.91 11.65
C THR A 190 -12.05 -13.14 11.40
N ARG A 191 -12.54 -12.83 10.18
CA ARG A 191 -13.92 -13.10 9.78
C ARG A 191 -14.28 -14.57 9.86
N GLU A 192 -13.41 -15.46 9.43
CA GLU A 192 -13.64 -16.90 9.49
C GLU A 192 -13.83 -17.37 10.94
N VAL A 193 -12.95 -16.94 11.85
CA VAL A 193 -13.04 -17.24 13.29
C VAL A 193 -14.35 -16.73 13.87
N LEU A 194 -14.65 -15.44 13.68
CA LEU A 194 -15.88 -14.84 14.21
C LEU A 194 -17.14 -15.46 13.62
N SER A 195 -17.12 -15.80 12.33
CA SER A 195 -18.20 -16.51 11.66
C SER A 195 -18.43 -17.91 12.23
N GLY A 196 -17.36 -18.60 12.64
CA GLY A 196 -17.45 -19.88 13.37
C GLY A 196 -18.17 -19.77 14.71
N TRP A 197 -18.18 -18.59 15.33
CA TRP A 197 -18.94 -18.29 16.55
C TRP A 197 -20.38 -17.80 16.28
N GLY A 198 -20.82 -17.82 15.03
CA GLY A 198 -22.16 -17.39 14.62
C GLY A 198 -22.33 -15.91 14.40
N LEU A 199 -21.25 -15.11 14.52
CA LEU A 199 -21.31 -13.66 14.32
C LEU A 199 -21.33 -13.33 12.82
N ARG A 200 -22.20 -12.40 12.39
CA ARG A 200 -22.39 -12.00 11.00
C ARG A 200 -22.35 -10.49 10.82
N THR A 201 -22.78 -9.74 11.81
CA THR A 201 -22.85 -8.28 11.76
C THR A 201 -21.95 -7.63 12.81
N ILE A 202 -21.60 -6.36 12.57
CA ILE A 202 -20.81 -5.56 13.52
C ILE A 202 -21.56 -5.42 14.84
N GLY A 203 -22.89 -5.25 14.83
CA GLY A 203 -23.68 -5.17 16.04
C GLY A 203 -23.68 -6.45 16.89
N GLN A 204 -23.63 -7.63 16.24
CA GLN A 204 -23.46 -8.90 16.97
C GLN A 204 -22.08 -8.98 17.64
N LEU A 205 -21.02 -8.49 16.95
CA LEU A 205 -19.68 -8.41 17.52
C LEU A 205 -19.61 -7.41 18.68
N ALA A 206 -20.26 -6.25 18.56
CA ALA A 206 -20.35 -5.23 19.62
C ALA A 206 -21.02 -5.75 20.89
N ALA A 207 -22.06 -6.59 20.74
CA ALA A 207 -22.78 -7.22 21.83
C ALA A 207 -22.11 -8.49 22.39
N PHE A 208 -21.04 -8.96 21.74
CA PHE A 208 -20.35 -10.20 22.16
C PHE A 208 -19.46 -9.95 23.39
N ASP A 209 -19.23 -11.01 24.17
CA ASP A 209 -18.42 -10.92 25.39
C ASP A 209 -16.97 -10.55 25.06
N ARG A 210 -16.55 -9.35 25.52
CA ARG A 210 -15.20 -8.83 25.34
C ARG A 210 -14.14 -9.76 25.91
N ALA A 211 -14.38 -10.38 27.08
CA ALA A 211 -13.40 -11.26 27.73
C ALA A 211 -13.12 -12.53 26.89
N VAL A 212 -14.14 -13.03 26.20
CA VAL A 212 -13.98 -14.16 25.26
C VAL A 212 -13.16 -13.73 24.06
N LEU A 213 -13.41 -12.54 23.49
CA LEU A 213 -12.63 -12.00 22.37
C LEU A 213 -11.15 -11.82 22.75
N GLU A 214 -10.90 -11.21 23.92
CA GLU A 214 -9.54 -10.98 24.43
C GLU A 214 -8.80 -12.32 24.68
N THR A 215 -9.48 -13.29 25.28
CA THR A 215 -8.91 -14.63 25.54
C THR A 215 -8.52 -15.35 24.23
N ARG A 216 -9.31 -15.21 23.16
CA ARG A 216 -9.16 -15.96 21.91
C ARG A 216 -8.30 -15.25 20.85
N LEU A 217 -8.34 -13.91 20.83
CA LEU A 217 -7.71 -13.08 19.81
C LEU A 217 -6.67 -12.09 20.39
N GLY A 218 -6.47 -12.11 21.71
CA GLY A 218 -5.55 -11.19 22.38
C GLY A 218 -5.98 -9.72 22.27
N GLU A 219 -5.02 -8.81 22.23
CA GLU A 219 -5.25 -7.36 22.06
C GLU A 219 -6.11 -7.06 20.83
N HIS A 220 -5.92 -7.80 19.74
CA HIS A 220 -6.72 -7.64 18.53
C HIS A 220 -8.22 -7.88 18.78
N GLY A 221 -8.58 -8.81 19.68
CA GLY A 221 -9.97 -9.04 20.09
C GLY A 221 -10.58 -7.84 20.77
N THR A 222 -9.82 -7.20 21.67
CA THR A 222 -10.22 -5.96 22.33
C THR A 222 -10.39 -4.82 21.33
N ASP A 223 -9.44 -4.66 20.40
CA ASP A 223 -9.48 -3.61 19.37
C ASP A 223 -10.72 -3.71 18.46
N ILE A 224 -11.01 -4.91 17.95
CA ILE A 224 -12.19 -5.09 17.09
C ILE A 224 -13.49 -4.92 17.84
N TRP A 225 -13.53 -5.27 19.14
CA TRP A 225 -14.71 -5.02 20.00
C TRP A 225 -14.93 -3.52 20.20
N GLN A 226 -13.88 -2.74 20.50
CA GLN A 226 -13.98 -1.29 20.61
C GLN A 226 -14.49 -0.67 19.31
N ARG A 227 -13.88 -1.06 18.20
CA ARG A 227 -14.30 -0.59 16.87
C ARG A 227 -15.74 -0.97 16.53
N ALA A 228 -16.19 -2.16 16.91
CA ALA A 228 -17.58 -2.58 16.69
C ALA A 228 -18.58 -1.71 17.49
N ASN A 229 -18.16 -1.14 18.62
CA ASN A 229 -18.90 -0.17 19.40
C ASN A 229 -18.72 1.28 18.93
N GLY A 230 -18.06 1.52 17.80
CA GLY A 230 -17.83 2.85 17.24
C GLY A 230 -16.75 3.66 17.96
N ILE A 231 -15.94 3.01 18.80
CA ILE A 231 -14.87 3.66 19.58
C ILE A 231 -13.58 3.62 18.77
N ASP A 232 -13.05 4.81 18.42
CA ASP A 232 -11.78 5.01 17.74
C ASP A 232 -11.23 6.39 18.10
N ASP A 233 -10.21 6.39 18.95
CA ASP A 233 -9.55 7.61 19.45
C ASP A 233 -8.36 8.03 18.56
N GLY A 234 -8.11 7.31 17.45
CA GLY A 234 -7.03 7.59 16.53
C GLY A 234 -7.06 9.02 16.00
N GLU A 235 -5.93 9.72 16.09
CA GLU A 235 -5.77 11.06 15.53
C GLU A 235 -5.37 11.00 14.06
N VAL A 236 -5.65 12.06 13.32
CA VAL A 236 -5.14 12.26 11.96
C VAL A 236 -3.71 12.77 12.07
N GLN A 237 -2.76 12.01 11.50
CA GLN A 237 -1.33 12.29 11.56
C GLN A 237 -0.83 12.72 10.19
N SER A 238 -0.47 13.99 10.04
CA SER A 238 0.05 14.54 8.79
C SER A 238 1.48 14.08 8.47
N GLU A 239 2.24 13.66 9.50
CA GLU A 239 3.61 13.17 9.34
C GLU A 239 3.68 11.70 9.72
N HIS A 240 4.26 10.87 8.86
CA HIS A 240 4.45 9.46 9.11
C HIS A 240 5.86 9.02 8.75
N ILE A 241 6.62 8.61 9.78
CA ILE A 241 7.91 7.97 9.58
C ILE A 241 7.66 6.48 9.31
N PRO A 242 8.08 5.96 8.15
CA PRO A 242 7.86 4.55 7.82
C PRO A 242 8.60 3.64 8.79
N LYS A 243 7.94 2.59 9.27
CA LYS A 243 8.57 1.57 10.14
C LYS A 243 9.58 0.70 9.39
N SER A 244 9.44 0.60 8.07
CA SER A 244 10.33 -0.16 7.18
C SER A 244 10.25 0.36 5.75
N VAL A 245 11.35 0.19 5.01
CA VAL A 245 11.44 0.44 3.56
C VAL A 245 11.79 -0.87 2.88
N GLY A 246 10.99 -1.30 1.91
CA GLY A 246 11.21 -2.58 1.23
C GLY A 246 10.93 -2.52 -0.26
N HIS A 247 11.51 -3.46 -0.98
CA HIS A 247 11.28 -3.69 -2.41
C HIS A 247 11.27 -5.20 -2.69
N SER A 248 10.34 -5.66 -3.52
CA SER A 248 10.27 -7.05 -3.95
C SER A 248 10.04 -7.16 -5.44
N HIS A 249 10.53 -8.25 -6.02
CA HIS A 249 10.35 -8.57 -7.43
C HIS A 249 9.81 -10.00 -7.56
N THR A 250 8.71 -10.14 -8.29
CA THR A 250 8.19 -11.45 -8.73
C THR A 250 8.68 -11.68 -10.15
N PHE A 251 9.43 -12.75 -10.36
CA PHE A 251 9.92 -13.13 -11.70
C PHE A 251 8.75 -13.50 -12.61
N ASP A 252 8.85 -13.15 -13.90
CA ASP A 252 7.85 -13.54 -14.91
C ASP A 252 7.76 -15.06 -15.04
N GLU A 253 8.91 -15.73 -14.99
CA GLU A 253 9.04 -17.17 -14.87
C GLU A 253 9.89 -17.52 -13.66
N ASN A 254 9.58 -18.65 -13.00
CA ASN A 254 10.38 -19.09 -11.88
C ASN A 254 11.79 -19.46 -12.37
N THR A 255 12.83 -19.02 -11.66
CA THR A 255 14.22 -19.18 -12.11
C THR A 255 15.06 -19.98 -11.12
N LEU A 256 16.01 -20.74 -11.64
CA LEU A 256 17.11 -21.37 -10.90
C LEU A 256 18.45 -20.70 -11.23
N ASP A 257 18.49 -19.74 -12.18
CA ASP A 257 19.71 -19.10 -12.61
C ASP A 257 20.28 -18.19 -11.51
N PRO A 258 21.49 -18.53 -10.96
CA PRO A 258 22.08 -17.76 -9.88
C PRO A 258 22.43 -16.31 -10.28
N ALA A 259 22.77 -16.08 -11.56
CA ALA A 259 23.14 -14.75 -12.04
C ALA A 259 21.92 -13.82 -12.04
N THR A 260 20.80 -14.29 -12.57
CA THR A 260 19.52 -13.57 -12.55
C THR A 260 19.04 -13.30 -11.11
N ILE A 261 19.15 -14.30 -10.21
CA ILE A 261 18.77 -14.17 -8.82
C ILE A 261 19.64 -13.11 -8.11
N GLU A 262 20.97 -13.16 -8.29
CA GLU A 262 21.90 -12.26 -7.61
C GLU A 262 21.82 -10.82 -8.14
N SER A 263 21.69 -10.64 -9.47
CA SER A 263 21.50 -9.32 -10.08
C SER A 263 20.17 -8.66 -9.66
N THR A 264 19.10 -9.44 -9.55
CA THR A 264 17.83 -8.96 -9.03
C THR A 264 17.94 -8.51 -7.58
N LEU A 265 18.61 -9.32 -6.73
CA LEU A 265 18.81 -8.97 -5.32
C LEU A 265 19.63 -7.67 -5.16
N LEU A 266 20.63 -7.46 -6.03
CA LEU A 266 21.43 -6.23 -6.04
C LEU A 266 20.55 -5.01 -6.36
N ARG A 267 19.72 -5.08 -7.40
CA ARG A 267 18.81 -3.98 -7.77
C ARG A 267 17.78 -3.68 -6.69
N LEU A 268 17.23 -4.71 -6.05
CA LEU A 268 16.32 -4.52 -4.91
C LEU A 268 17.02 -3.78 -3.78
N SER A 269 18.27 -4.15 -3.49
CA SER A 269 19.07 -3.52 -2.44
C SER A 269 19.40 -2.05 -2.76
N GLU A 270 19.76 -1.74 -4.01
CA GLU A 270 19.97 -0.37 -4.48
C GLU A 270 18.68 0.47 -4.38
N GLY A 271 17.53 -0.10 -4.77
CA GLY A 271 16.23 0.56 -4.66
C GLY A 271 15.84 0.89 -3.22
N VAL A 272 16.12 -0.02 -2.29
CA VAL A 272 15.87 0.19 -0.86
C VAL A 272 16.80 1.27 -0.29
N GLY A 273 18.11 1.18 -0.55
CA GLY A 273 19.08 2.17 -0.07
C GLY A 273 18.79 3.58 -0.59
N ARG A 274 18.46 3.72 -1.88
CA ARG A 274 18.06 5.01 -2.47
C ARG A 274 16.83 5.60 -1.81
N ARG A 275 15.79 4.80 -1.53
CA ARG A 275 14.58 5.28 -0.84
C ARG A 275 14.88 5.73 0.58
N LEU A 276 15.70 4.97 1.33
CA LEU A 276 16.14 5.38 2.66
C LEU A 276 16.84 6.74 2.61
N ARG A 277 17.78 6.93 1.70
CA ARG A 277 18.51 8.20 1.54
C ARG A 277 17.61 9.34 1.10
N GLY A 278 16.66 9.08 0.18
CA GLY A 278 15.69 10.07 -0.28
C GLY A 278 14.82 10.64 0.84
N HIS A 279 14.60 9.87 1.91
CA HIS A 279 13.88 10.30 3.10
C HIS A 279 14.79 10.60 4.30
N THR A 280 16.11 10.67 4.11
CA THR A 280 17.11 10.89 5.18
C THR A 280 17.02 9.84 6.29
N LEU A 281 16.61 8.62 5.93
CA LEU A 281 16.39 7.51 6.86
C LEU A 281 17.52 6.49 6.81
N ARG A 282 17.75 5.82 7.93
CA ARG A 282 18.67 4.68 8.06
C ARG A 282 18.01 3.59 8.90
N GLY A 283 18.29 2.33 8.62
CA GLY A 283 17.67 1.24 9.37
C GLY A 283 18.67 0.17 9.79
N ARG A 284 18.30 -0.65 10.77
CA ARG A 284 19.20 -1.64 11.39
C ARG A 284 18.93 -3.06 10.97
N THR A 285 17.68 -3.43 10.73
CA THR A 285 17.33 -4.83 10.45
C THR A 285 17.07 -5.02 8.96
N ILE A 286 17.95 -5.78 8.33
CA ILE A 286 17.82 -6.15 6.92
C ILE A 286 17.13 -7.51 6.85
N THR A 287 16.00 -7.56 6.15
CA THR A 287 15.21 -8.77 5.94
C THR A 287 15.24 -9.14 4.46
N MET A 288 15.58 -10.38 4.18
CA MET A 288 15.47 -11.01 2.87
C MET A 288 14.22 -11.90 2.84
N THR A 289 13.41 -11.74 1.80
CA THR A 289 12.24 -12.58 1.52
C THR A 289 12.51 -13.43 0.29
N LEU A 290 12.38 -14.74 0.43
CA LEU A 290 12.47 -15.72 -0.64
C LEU A 290 11.14 -16.44 -0.78
N ARG A 291 10.55 -16.40 -1.96
CA ARG A 291 9.42 -17.28 -2.29
C ARG A 291 9.80 -18.22 -3.40
N VAL A 292 9.63 -19.52 -3.15
CA VAL A 292 9.87 -20.56 -4.15
C VAL A 292 8.56 -21.18 -4.62
N ALA A 293 8.61 -21.88 -5.75
CA ALA A 293 7.46 -22.62 -6.25
C ALA A 293 7.10 -23.80 -5.31
N PRO A 294 5.79 -24.12 -5.10
CA PRO A 294 4.64 -23.45 -5.72
C PRO A 294 4.27 -22.11 -5.09
N PHE A 295 4.50 -21.83 -3.80
CA PHE A 295 4.25 -20.58 -3.07
C PHE A 295 4.83 -20.58 -1.66
N GLU A 296 5.84 -21.38 -1.39
CA GLU A 296 6.49 -21.41 -0.08
C GLU A 296 7.31 -20.13 0.12
N THR A 297 6.97 -19.36 1.16
CA THR A 297 7.67 -18.10 1.47
C THR A 297 8.48 -18.28 2.75
N ARG A 298 9.75 -17.85 2.69
CA ARG A 298 10.66 -17.80 3.83
C ARG A 298 11.25 -16.42 3.98
N THR A 299 11.44 -16.01 5.20
CA THR A 299 12.13 -14.77 5.56
C THR A 299 13.33 -15.07 6.42
N ARG A 300 14.42 -14.35 6.20
CA ARG A 300 15.62 -14.35 7.03
C ARG A 300 16.03 -12.92 7.28
N GLN A 301 16.46 -12.61 8.49
CA GLN A 301 16.84 -11.25 8.84
C GLN A 301 18.13 -11.22 9.63
N ARG A 302 18.80 -10.06 9.56
CA ARG A 302 19.98 -9.74 10.38
C ARG A 302 19.89 -8.31 10.87
N THR A 303 20.07 -8.13 12.18
CA THR A 303 20.13 -6.80 12.79
C THR A 303 21.58 -6.38 12.92
N LEU A 304 21.88 -5.18 12.42
CA LEU A 304 23.20 -4.54 12.48
C LEU A 304 23.37 -3.76 13.79
N ARG A 305 24.63 -3.59 14.21
CA ARG A 305 24.94 -2.73 15.36
C ARG A 305 24.66 -1.26 15.04
N GLU A 306 25.00 -0.81 13.83
CA GLU A 306 24.78 0.54 13.34
C GLU A 306 23.74 0.57 12.22
N PRO A 307 22.87 1.60 12.15
CA PRO A 307 21.92 1.75 11.09
C PRO A 307 22.61 2.07 9.76
N THR A 308 22.06 1.57 8.64
CA THR A 308 22.63 1.75 7.32
C THR A 308 21.58 2.19 6.28
N ASP A 309 22.02 2.92 5.28
CA ASP A 309 21.35 3.26 4.03
C ASP A 309 22.24 2.90 2.82
N ASP A 310 23.37 2.20 3.07
CA ASP A 310 24.37 1.86 2.07
C ASP A 310 23.95 0.62 1.26
N ASP A 311 23.82 0.79 -0.05
CA ASP A 311 23.42 -0.26 -1.00
C ASP A 311 24.29 -1.51 -0.90
N VAL A 312 25.61 -1.32 -0.76
CA VAL A 312 26.58 -2.44 -0.74
C VAL A 312 26.43 -3.25 0.54
N THR A 313 26.21 -2.58 1.66
CA THR A 313 25.98 -3.22 2.96
C THR A 313 24.67 -4.00 2.94
N ILE A 314 23.58 -3.38 2.45
CA ILE A 314 22.27 -4.02 2.33
C ILE A 314 22.38 -5.26 1.43
N PHE A 315 22.99 -5.13 0.24
CA PHE A 315 23.18 -6.25 -0.69
C PHE A 315 24.00 -7.38 -0.09
N ARG A 316 25.16 -7.07 0.52
CA ARG A 316 26.04 -8.07 1.11
C ARG A 316 25.31 -8.92 2.16
N ILE A 317 24.52 -8.28 3.02
CA ILE A 317 23.75 -8.99 4.06
C ILE A 317 22.62 -9.81 3.43
N ALA A 318 21.82 -9.20 2.55
CA ALA A 318 20.72 -9.89 1.87
C ALA A 318 21.22 -11.10 1.07
N ARG A 319 22.37 -10.97 0.37
CA ARG A 319 23.04 -12.05 -0.37
C ARG A 319 23.45 -13.21 0.55
N GLN A 320 24.01 -12.90 1.73
CA GLN A 320 24.38 -13.95 2.69
C GLN A 320 23.13 -14.69 3.18
N LEU A 321 22.07 -13.96 3.57
CA LEU A 321 20.81 -14.55 4.02
C LEU A 321 20.16 -15.43 2.93
N LEU A 322 20.25 -15.01 1.66
CA LEU A 322 19.76 -15.80 0.54
C LEU A 322 20.57 -17.09 0.34
N ARG A 323 21.90 -16.99 0.40
CA ARG A 323 22.79 -18.15 0.27
C ARG A 323 22.53 -19.18 1.37
N ASP A 324 22.36 -18.72 2.61
CA ASP A 324 22.06 -19.58 3.75
C ASP A 324 20.72 -20.30 3.54
N ALA A 325 19.67 -19.58 3.10
CA ALA A 325 18.34 -20.16 2.82
C ALA A 325 18.37 -21.19 1.68
N LEU A 326 19.14 -20.93 0.62
CA LEU A 326 19.29 -21.84 -0.51
C LEU A 326 20.18 -23.04 -0.18
N ALA A 327 21.13 -22.92 0.74
CA ALA A 327 21.95 -24.01 1.23
C ALA A 327 21.12 -25.00 2.06
N GLU A 328 20.30 -24.51 2.98
CA GLU A 328 19.34 -25.32 3.75
C GLU A 328 18.41 -26.15 2.84
N ASP A 329 17.98 -25.58 1.71
CA ASP A 329 17.17 -26.30 0.72
C ASP A 329 17.92 -27.47 0.08
N ARG A 330 19.18 -27.23 -0.31
CA ARG A 330 20.03 -28.26 -0.95
C ARG A 330 20.33 -29.39 0.02
N GLU A 331 20.65 -29.07 1.28
CA GLU A 331 20.89 -30.05 2.34
C GLU A 331 19.63 -30.87 2.61
N GLY A 332 18.44 -30.26 2.51
CA GLY A 332 17.15 -30.95 2.58
C GLY A 332 16.75 -31.69 1.28
N GLY A 333 17.66 -31.79 0.28
CA GLY A 333 17.41 -32.46 -1.00
C GLY A 333 16.41 -31.72 -1.92
N ARG A 334 16.16 -30.43 -1.66
CA ARG A 334 15.21 -29.59 -2.41
C ARG A 334 15.95 -28.63 -3.34
N THR A 335 15.49 -28.55 -4.57
CA THR A 335 15.91 -27.54 -5.53
C THR A 335 14.65 -26.90 -6.13
N SER A 336 14.16 -25.86 -5.47
CA SER A 336 12.91 -25.20 -5.88
C SER A 336 13.20 -23.92 -6.63
N PRO A 337 12.59 -23.70 -7.82
CA PRO A 337 12.79 -22.49 -8.57
C PRO A 337 12.26 -21.25 -7.80
N VAL A 338 13.03 -20.17 -7.82
CA VAL A 338 12.72 -18.92 -7.17
C VAL A 338 11.61 -18.20 -7.93
N ARG A 339 10.54 -17.84 -7.21
CA ARG A 339 9.40 -17.10 -7.72
C ARG A 339 9.45 -15.61 -7.40
N LEU A 340 9.92 -15.26 -6.20
CA LEU A 340 10.00 -13.87 -5.73
C LEU A 340 11.20 -13.69 -4.83
N LEU A 341 11.83 -12.55 -4.96
CA LEU A 341 12.80 -12.02 -4.02
C LEU A 341 12.32 -10.70 -3.45
N GLY A 342 12.62 -10.45 -2.18
CA GLY A 342 12.37 -9.17 -1.52
C GLY A 342 13.53 -8.80 -0.59
N VAL A 343 13.77 -7.51 -0.47
CA VAL A 343 14.67 -6.90 0.52
C VAL A 343 13.92 -5.81 1.23
N SER A 344 13.99 -5.80 2.56
CA SER A 344 13.46 -4.70 3.36
C SER A 344 14.41 -4.35 4.49
N VAL A 345 14.35 -3.08 4.90
CA VAL A 345 15.11 -2.54 6.02
C VAL A 345 14.13 -1.96 7.02
N SER A 346 14.19 -2.41 8.26
CA SER A 346 13.34 -1.96 9.37
C SER A 346 14.17 -1.48 10.56
N GLY A 347 13.49 -1.03 11.64
CA GLY A 347 14.16 -0.31 12.73
C GLY A 347 14.75 0.98 12.19
N VAL A 348 13.91 1.72 11.48
CA VAL A 348 14.24 2.95 10.76
C VAL A 348 14.23 4.12 11.73
N SER A 349 15.18 5.02 11.58
CA SER A 349 15.26 6.28 12.31
C SER A 349 15.83 7.38 11.42
N GLU A 350 15.43 8.61 11.71
CA GLU A 350 16.07 9.80 11.15
C GLU A 350 17.44 10.03 11.81
N GLY A 351 18.36 10.61 11.08
CA GLY A 351 19.62 11.11 11.60
C GLY A 351 20.87 10.57 10.90
N GLN A 352 21.83 11.45 10.78
CA GLN A 352 23.18 11.19 10.28
C GLN A 352 24.15 11.03 11.47
N GLN A 353 24.29 9.84 12.03
CA GLN A 353 25.48 9.53 12.79
C GLN A 353 26.49 8.89 11.83
N LEU A 354 27.41 9.69 11.31
CA LEU A 354 28.50 9.22 10.47
C LEU A 354 29.46 8.40 11.36
N GLY A 355 29.62 7.12 11.04
CA GLY A 355 30.71 6.32 11.57
C GLY A 355 32.05 6.93 11.15
N LEU A 356 33.01 7.03 12.08
CA LEU A 356 34.23 7.85 11.91
C LEU A 356 35.17 7.37 10.79
N PHE A 357 35.10 6.13 10.29
CA PHE A 357 36.17 5.56 9.49
C PHE A 357 35.85 4.92 8.14
N ASP A 358 34.60 4.56 7.81
CA ASP A 358 34.29 3.84 6.54
C ASP A 358 33.18 4.40 5.66
N ALA A 359 32.40 5.34 6.17
CA ALA A 359 31.18 5.82 5.50
C ALA A 359 31.45 6.78 4.32
N ALA A 360 32.57 7.48 4.30
CA ALA A 360 32.76 8.63 3.39
C ALA A 360 32.81 8.25 1.89
N ARG A 361 33.38 7.09 1.53
CA ARG A 361 33.54 6.70 0.11
C ARG A 361 32.23 6.17 -0.49
N HIS A 362 31.56 5.26 0.20
CA HIS A 362 30.28 4.69 -0.26
C HIS A 362 29.18 5.77 -0.24
N THR A 363 29.13 6.61 0.77
CA THR A 363 28.19 7.73 0.85
C THR A 363 28.34 8.69 -0.34
N ARG A 364 29.56 9.07 -0.71
CA ARG A 364 29.81 9.92 -1.89
C ARG A 364 29.42 9.24 -3.19
N LEU A 365 29.73 7.96 -3.34
CA LEU A 365 29.38 7.19 -4.52
C LEU A 365 27.85 7.07 -4.66
N ASN A 366 27.16 6.70 -3.59
CA ASN A 366 25.71 6.57 -3.59
C ASN A 366 25.03 7.93 -3.88
N ALA A 367 25.51 9.03 -3.27
CA ALA A 367 25.01 10.38 -3.56
C ALA A 367 25.21 10.78 -5.03
N ALA A 368 26.37 10.45 -5.63
CA ALA A 368 26.63 10.72 -7.03
C ALA A 368 25.73 9.89 -7.96
N LEU A 369 25.52 8.60 -7.64
CA LEU A 369 24.62 7.72 -8.39
C LEU A 369 23.16 8.21 -8.29
N ASP A 370 22.72 8.61 -7.09
CA ASP A 370 21.38 9.14 -6.85
C ASP A 370 21.15 10.45 -7.61
N ALA A 371 22.14 11.36 -7.65
CA ALA A 371 22.07 12.62 -8.39
C ALA A 371 21.95 12.39 -9.91
N VAL A 372 22.69 11.44 -10.47
CA VAL A 372 22.60 11.08 -11.91
C VAL A 372 21.25 10.46 -12.22
N ARG A 373 20.78 9.53 -11.39
CA ARG A 373 19.46 8.90 -11.57
C ARG A 373 18.30 9.90 -11.44
N ALA A 374 18.40 10.85 -10.51
CA ALA A 374 17.41 11.91 -10.35
C ALA A 374 17.31 12.80 -11.61
N ARG A 375 18.45 13.05 -12.28
CA ARG A 375 18.50 13.94 -13.46
C ARG A 375 18.14 13.22 -14.77
N PHE A 376 18.55 11.96 -14.93
CA PHE A 376 18.50 11.24 -16.20
C PHE A 376 17.60 9.98 -16.17
N GLY A 377 16.90 9.77 -15.03
CA GLY A 377 16.05 8.59 -14.82
C GLY A 377 16.80 7.39 -14.22
N ASP A 378 16.03 6.48 -13.62
CA ASP A 378 16.53 5.31 -12.89
C ASP A 378 17.41 4.36 -13.70
N GLY A 379 17.15 4.26 -15.00
CA GLY A 379 17.90 3.41 -15.93
C GLY A 379 19.17 4.05 -16.51
N ALA A 380 19.53 5.28 -16.10
CA ALA A 380 20.69 5.98 -16.66
C ALA A 380 22.03 5.36 -16.26
N LEU A 381 22.10 4.74 -15.07
CA LEU A 381 23.29 4.08 -14.56
C LEU A 381 22.91 2.80 -13.83
N ASP A 382 23.42 1.68 -14.33
CA ASP A 382 23.36 0.38 -13.67
C ASP A 382 24.76 -0.09 -13.30
N ARG A 383 24.90 -0.79 -12.17
CA ARG A 383 26.14 -1.53 -11.90
C ARG A 383 26.28 -2.66 -12.91
N ALA A 384 27.49 -2.90 -13.41
CA ALA A 384 27.74 -3.91 -14.44
C ALA A 384 27.16 -5.30 -14.10
N SER A 385 27.13 -5.66 -12.82
CA SER A 385 26.54 -6.91 -12.30
C SER A 385 25.00 -6.90 -12.24
N ALA A 386 24.34 -5.76 -12.47
CA ALA A 386 22.87 -5.63 -12.48
C ALA A 386 22.28 -5.60 -13.91
N ARG A 387 23.12 -5.65 -14.95
CA ARG A 387 22.77 -5.32 -16.33
C ARG A 387 21.94 -6.37 -17.09
N GLU A 388 21.82 -7.60 -16.59
CA GLU A 388 21.18 -8.71 -17.32
C GLU A 388 19.66 -8.82 -17.16
N VAL A 389 19.03 -8.02 -16.32
CA VAL A 389 17.59 -8.11 -16.06
C VAL A 389 16.86 -6.95 -16.70
N LYS A 390 16.22 -7.16 -17.85
CA LYS A 390 15.23 -6.23 -18.41
C LYS A 390 13.98 -6.23 -17.51
N GLU A 391 13.84 -5.20 -16.70
CA GLU A 391 12.57 -4.96 -16.00
C GLU A 391 11.51 -4.42 -16.96
N ARG A 392 10.37 -5.10 -17.02
CA ARG A 392 9.12 -4.39 -17.17
C ARG A 392 8.93 -3.59 -15.88
N ARG A 393 8.74 -2.26 -15.97
CA ARG A 393 8.47 -1.39 -14.82
C ARG A 393 7.21 -1.88 -14.12
N ARG A 394 7.36 -2.83 -13.20
CA ARG A 394 6.30 -3.27 -12.30
C ARG A 394 6.45 -2.49 -11.01
N PHE A 395 5.34 -2.03 -10.53
CA PHE A 395 5.09 -1.26 -9.34
C PHE A 395 6.04 -1.48 -8.17
N SER A 396 6.62 -0.41 -7.69
CA SER A 396 7.20 -0.29 -6.37
C SER A 396 6.85 1.08 -5.77
N GLY A 397 5.55 1.40 -5.79
CA GLY A 397 5.08 2.71 -5.35
C GLY A 397 4.56 2.67 -3.93
N GLN A 398 5.39 3.01 -2.98
CA GLN A 398 5.01 3.72 -1.77
C GLN A 398 5.86 4.98 -1.72
N ARG A 399 5.30 6.11 -2.14
CA ARG A 399 5.78 7.41 -1.65
C ARG A 399 5.16 7.59 -0.28
N TYR A 400 5.98 7.62 0.74
CA TYR A 400 5.63 8.25 2.01
C TYR A 400 5.85 9.76 1.79
N ARG A 401 4.82 10.55 1.98
CA ARG A 401 4.93 12.00 2.14
C ARG A 401 5.40 12.32 3.54
#